data_022c9d650fec87e3044330cec1e053d7
#
_entry.id   022c9d650fec87e3044330cec1e053d7
#
_cell.length_a   1.000
_cell.length_b   1.000
_cell.length_c   1.000
_cell.angle_alpha   90.00
_cell.angle_beta   90.00
_cell.angle_gamma   90.00
#
_symmetry.space_group_name_H-M   'P 1'
#
loop_
_entity.id
_entity.type
_entity.pdbx_description
1 polymer ?
#
loop_
_entity_poly.entity_id
_entity_poly.type
_entity_poly.pdbx_seq_one_letter_code
_entity_poly.pdbx_strand_id
1 'polypeptide(L)'
;MPAEVLVMCGACGRPQPAGRPRCIACEAVLPEAPLPGGPAPEAPFFVADLGGGRMLSGQGARLFYQPHPSVMVPPVEVASLREARLESRYFREALALAVFALLGLWAQPAALKVLGWGMAALGVLLALTCRSHGLVLVPRQGALVRWPLGLARRGSPRDARLLAAWTSLAEALRVRGVAVDGESSALPPTQDGGPLS
;
A
#
# COMPACT_ATOMS: atom_id res chain seq x y z
N MET A 1 -9.29 -5.84 -31.33
CA MET A 1 -9.76 -4.51 -31.76
C MET A 1 -9.87 -3.69 -30.49
N PRO A 2 -9.23 -2.51 -30.37
CA PRO A 2 -9.39 -1.66 -29.20
C PRO A 2 -10.86 -1.17 -29.16
N ALA A 3 -11.46 -1.27 -27.98
CA ALA A 3 -12.82 -0.75 -27.76
C ALA A 3 -12.75 0.79 -27.86
N GLU A 4 -13.48 1.36 -28.83
CA GLU A 4 -13.56 2.81 -28.98
C GLU A 4 -14.50 3.36 -27.90
N VAL A 5 -13.96 4.16 -27.00
CA VAL A 5 -14.75 4.79 -25.93
C VAL A 5 -15.51 5.97 -26.52
N LEU A 6 -16.84 5.94 -26.43
CA LEU A 6 -17.70 7.04 -26.89
C LEU A 6 -18.22 7.83 -25.68
N VAL A 7 -18.14 9.16 -25.79
CA VAL A 7 -18.66 10.12 -24.80
C VAL A 7 -19.88 10.82 -25.37
N MET A 8 -20.94 10.95 -24.59
CA MET A 8 -22.15 11.64 -24.98
C MET A 8 -21.99 13.15 -24.77
N CYS A 9 -22.26 13.95 -25.80
CA CYS A 9 -22.25 15.39 -25.64
C CYS A 9 -23.46 15.86 -24.80
N GLY A 10 -23.18 16.54 -23.67
CA GLY A 10 -24.23 17.06 -22.78
C GLY A 10 -25.15 18.13 -23.40
N ALA A 11 -24.71 18.80 -24.47
CA ALA A 11 -25.49 19.84 -25.11
C ALA A 11 -26.40 19.36 -26.24
N CYS A 12 -25.96 18.37 -27.05
CA CYS A 12 -26.75 17.89 -28.19
C CYS A 12 -27.06 16.41 -28.16
N GLY A 13 -26.58 15.66 -27.13
CA GLY A 13 -26.84 14.25 -26.96
C GLY A 13 -26.16 13.31 -27.97
N ARG A 14 -25.30 13.79 -28.86
CA ARG A 14 -24.64 12.96 -29.87
C ARG A 14 -23.44 12.24 -29.28
N PRO A 15 -23.23 10.93 -29.57
CA PRO A 15 -22.02 10.20 -29.19
C PRO A 15 -20.83 10.73 -29.98
N GLN A 16 -19.70 10.91 -29.29
CA GLN A 16 -18.43 11.41 -29.81
C GLN A 16 -17.28 10.49 -29.39
N PRO A 17 -16.22 10.33 -30.18
CA PRO A 17 -15.01 9.66 -29.73
C PRO A 17 -14.42 10.40 -28.54
N ALA A 18 -14.01 9.67 -27.50
CA ALA A 18 -13.31 10.23 -26.35
C ALA A 18 -12.01 10.92 -26.77
N GLY A 19 -11.59 11.96 -26.00
CA GLY A 19 -10.35 12.69 -26.23
C GLY A 19 -10.48 13.91 -27.15
N ARG A 20 -11.68 14.27 -27.60
CA ARG A 20 -11.91 15.52 -28.33
C ARG A 20 -12.31 16.65 -27.38
N PRO A 21 -11.74 17.87 -27.56
CA PRO A 21 -12.07 19.01 -26.71
C PRO A 21 -13.46 19.61 -26.99
N ARG A 22 -13.98 19.42 -28.20
CA ARG A 22 -15.28 19.95 -28.59
C ARG A 22 -16.10 18.94 -29.40
N CYS A 23 -17.41 19.07 -29.27
CA CYS A 23 -18.37 18.28 -30.05
C CYS A 23 -18.30 18.63 -31.53
N ILE A 24 -18.25 17.63 -32.42
CA ILE A 24 -18.22 17.83 -33.88
C ILE A 24 -19.53 18.45 -34.39
N ALA A 25 -20.65 18.26 -33.69
CA ALA A 25 -21.97 18.64 -34.16
C ALA A 25 -22.42 20.04 -33.66
N CYS A 26 -22.05 20.43 -32.42
CA CYS A 26 -22.53 21.68 -31.84
C CYS A 26 -21.41 22.53 -31.22
N GLU A 27 -20.17 22.14 -31.41
CA GLU A 27 -18.95 22.82 -30.90
C GLU A 27 -18.92 23.03 -29.38
N ALA A 28 -19.88 22.52 -28.63
CA ALA A 28 -19.88 22.60 -27.18
C ALA A 28 -18.66 21.88 -26.61
N VAL A 29 -18.08 22.41 -25.53
CA VAL A 29 -16.96 21.80 -24.82
C VAL A 29 -17.41 20.49 -24.20
N LEU A 30 -16.69 19.41 -24.46
CA LEU A 30 -16.98 18.09 -23.87
C LEU A 30 -16.41 18.01 -22.45
N PRO A 31 -17.09 17.31 -21.53
CA PRO A 31 -16.68 17.25 -20.11
C PRO A 31 -15.31 16.60 -19.88
N GLU A 32 -14.83 15.81 -20.83
CA GLU A 32 -13.49 15.19 -20.80
C GLU A 32 -12.41 16.00 -21.52
N ALA A 33 -12.75 17.19 -22.03
CA ALA A 33 -11.73 18.04 -22.63
C ALA A 33 -10.72 18.44 -21.54
N PRO A 34 -9.41 18.20 -21.74
CA PRO A 34 -8.40 18.78 -20.86
C PRO A 34 -8.60 20.30 -20.89
N LEU A 35 -8.74 20.92 -19.72
CA LEU A 35 -8.80 22.36 -19.63
C LEU A 35 -7.55 22.92 -20.31
N PRO A 36 -7.70 23.81 -21.34
CA PRO A 36 -6.54 24.39 -22.00
C PRO A 36 -5.73 25.16 -20.96
N GLY A 37 -4.51 24.73 -20.69
CA GLY A 37 -3.64 25.32 -19.68
C GLY A 37 -3.64 24.64 -18.31
N GLY A 38 -4.41 23.56 -18.13
CA GLY A 38 -4.23 22.72 -16.95
C GLY A 38 -2.84 22.04 -16.98
N PRO A 39 -2.13 21.95 -15.85
CA PRO A 39 -0.89 21.20 -15.80
C PRO A 39 -1.16 19.78 -16.32
N ALA A 40 -0.34 19.32 -17.27
CA ALA A 40 -0.40 17.93 -17.73
C ALA A 40 -0.37 17.02 -16.50
N PRO A 41 -1.19 15.94 -16.45
CA PRO A 41 -1.16 15.02 -15.33
C PRO A 41 0.27 14.54 -15.14
N GLU A 42 0.88 14.91 -14.01
CA GLU A 42 2.25 14.52 -13.69
C GLU A 42 2.34 13.00 -13.73
N ALA A 43 3.28 12.50 -14.51
CA ALA A 43 3.53 11.07 -14.55
C ALA A 43 3.80 10.53 -13.13
N PRO A 44 3.22 9.40 -12.76
CA PRO A 44 3.46 8.83 -11.45
C PRO A 44 4.95 8.52 -11.30
N PHE A 45 5.56 8.97 -10.21
CA PHE A 45 6.96 8.69 -9.92
C PHE A 45 7.16 7.27 -9.35
N PHE A 46 6.08 6.65 -8.94
CA PHE A 46 6.06 5.30 -8.38
C PHE A 46 4.70 4.67 -8.59
N VAL A 47 4.67 3.42 -9.02
CA VAL A 47 3.45 2.59 -9.10
C VAL A 47 3.82 1.16 -8.76
N ALA A 48 3.10 0.56 -7.83
CA ALA A 48 3.26 -0.84 -7.47
C ALA A 48 1.91 -1.52 -7.29
N ASP A 49 1.73 -2.65 -7.96
CA ASP A 49 0.64 -3.58 -7.70
C ASP A 49 1.09 -4.57 -6.61
N LEU A 50 0.42 -4.50 -5.47
CA LEU A 50 0.68 -5.36 -4.30
C LEU A 50 -0.08 -6.69 -4.38
N GLY A 51 -0.87 -6.88 -5.42
CA GLY A 51 -1.73 -8.04 -5.63
C GLY A 51 -3.04 -7.99 -4.84
N GLY A 52 -4.06 -8.71 -5.35
CA GLY A 52 -5.40 -8.71 -4.76
C GLY A 52 -6.15 -7.39 -4.88
N GLY A 53 -5.88 -6.62 -5.93
CA GLY A 53 -6.52 -5.33 -6.18
C GLY A 53 -5.98 -4.18 -5.30
N ARG A 54 -4.86 -4.41 -4.61
CA ARG A 54 -4.19 -3.37 -3.82
C ARG A 54 -3.16 -2.66 -4.67
N MET A 55 -3.22 -1.34 -4.67
CA MET A 55 -2.27 -0.50 -5.38
C MET A 55 -1.65 0.53 -4.47
N LEU A 56 -0.38 0.80 -4.70
CA LEU A 56 0.35 1.89 -4.08
C LEU A 56 0.97 2.73 -5.19
N SER A 57 0.69 4.02 -5.21
CA SER A 57 1.21 4.91 -6.23
C SER A 57 1.66 6.23 -5.64
N GLY A 58 2.62 6.87 -6.30
CA GLY A 58 3.08 8.20 -5.98
C GLY A 58 2.93 9.11 -7.18
N GLN A 59 2.21 10.22 -7.04
CA GLN A 59 2.00 11.20 -8.09
C GLN A 59 2.22 12.61 -7.57
N GLY A 60 3.02 13.39 -8.26
CA GLY A 60 3.41 14.73 -7.81
C GLY A 60 4.08 14.66 -6.43
N ALA A 61 3.52 15.35 -5.45
CA ALA A 61 3.98 15.37 -4.07
C ALA A 61 3.21 14.41 -3.14
N ARG A 62 2.36 13.52 -3.64
CA ARG A 62 1.44 12.72 -2.84
C ARG A 62 1.61 11.22 -3.06
N LEU A 63 1.43 10.46 -1.99
CA LEU A 63 1.30 9.01 -1.99
C LEU A 63 -0.16 8.62 -1.86
N PHE A 64 -0.58 7.67 -2.70
CA PHE A 64 -1.91 7.11 -2.74
C PHE A 64 -1.84 5.62 -2.42
N TYR A 65 -2.73 5.18 -1.54
CA TYR A 65 -2.89 3.77 -1.23
C TYR A 65 -4.34 3.35 -1.44
N GLN A 66 -4.52 2.31 -2.22
CA GLN A 66 -5.82 1.69 -2.50
C GLN A 66 -5.81 0.27 -1.96
N PRO A 67 -6.41 0.02 -0.79
CA PRO A 67 -6.47 -1.32 -0.19
C PRO A 67 -7.41 -2.27 -0.91
N HIS A 68 -8.42 -1.72 -1.61
CA HIS A 68 -9.41 -2.44 -2.39
C HIS A 68 -9.89 -1.55 -3.55
N PRO A 69 -10.31 -2.09 -4.71
CA PRO A 69 -10.76 -1.27 -5.85
C PRO A 69 -11.86 -0.26 -5.51
N SER A 70 -12.70 -0.55 -4.52
CA SER A 70 -13.81 0.33 -4.09
C SER A 70 -13.47 1.26 -2.92
N VAL A 71 -12.26 1.19 -2.36
CA VAL A 71 -11.89 1.96 -1.17
C VAL A 71 -10.67 2.81 -1.48
N MET A 72 -10.82 4.12 -1.38
CA MET A 72 -9.71 5.06 -1.44
C MET A 72 -9.38 5.55 -0.03
N VAL A 73 -8.10 5.47 0.33
CA VAL A 73 -7.58 6.04 1.57
C VAL A 73 -7.10 7.47 1.28
N PRO A 74 -7.24 8.40 2.22
CA PRO A 74 -6.74 9.76 2.02
C PRO A 74 -5.27 9.76 1.62
N PRO A 75 -4.87 10.56 0.62
CA PRO A 75 -3.48 10.66 0.20
C PRO A 75 -2.62 11.28 1.28
N VAL A 76 -1.34 10.90 1.30
CA VAL A 76 -0.35 11.46 2.21
C VAL A 76 0.65 12.31 1.44
N GLU A 77 0.89 13.53 1.89
CA GLU A 77 1.89 14.40 1.27
C GLU A 77 3.30 13.97 1.63
N VAL A 78 4.14 13.74 0.62
CA VAL A 78 5.52 13.30 0.80
C VAL A 78 6.34 14.33 1.57
N ALA A 79 6.12 15.62 1.32
CA ALA A 79 6.81 16.71 2.02
C ALA A 79 6.51 16.75 3.53
N SER A 80 5.33 16.25 3.94
CA SER A 80 4.96 16.17 5.35
C SER A 80 5.60 14.98 6.08
N LEU A 81 6.20 14.03 5.33
CA LEU A 81 6.80 12.83 5.91
C LEU A 81 8.18 13.16 6.50
N ARG A 82 8.42 12.64 7.68
CA ARG A 82 9.74 12.58 8.31
C ARG A 82 10.43 11.27 7.98
N GLU A 83 9.68 10.17 8.05
CA GLU A 83 10.22 8.82 7.96
C GLU A 83 9.18 7.86 7.36
N ALA A 84 9.64 6.88 6.61
CA ALA A 84 8.84 5.76 6.13
C ALA A 84 9.54 4.45 6.45
N ARG A 85 8.79 3.45 6.94
CA ARG A 85 9.34 2.15 7.27
C ARG A 85 8.39 1.01 6.92
N LEU A 86 8.96 -0.12 6.55
CA LEU A 86 8.22 -1.36 6.36
C LEU A 86 8.22 -2.16 7.67
N GLU A 87 7.06 -2.30 8.29
CA GLU A 87 6.90 -3.21 9.42
C GLU A 87 6.50 -4.61 8.92
N SER A 88 7.27 -5.60 9.29
CA SER A 88 6.94 -7.01 9.07
C SER A 88 6.70 -7.67 10.42
N ARG A 89 5.48 -8.10 10.67
CA ARG A 89 5.08 -8.74 11.94
C ARG A 89 4.64 -10.17 11.70
N TYR A 90 4.88 -11.04 12.68
CA TYR A 90 4.28 -12.36 12.69
C TYR A 90 2.76 -12.27 12.75
N PHE A 91 2.09 -13.20 12.12
CA PHE A 91 0.62 -13.26 12.10
C PHE A 91 0.09 -13.73 13.46
N ARG A 92 0.01 -12.81 14.43
CA ARG A 92 -0.38 -13.08 15.82
C ARG A 92 -1.80 -13.60 15.97
N GLU A 93 -2.70 -13.22 15.06
CA GLU A 93 -4.09 -13.68 15.04
C GLU A 93 -4.18 -15.19 14.85
N ALA A 94 -3.26 -15.78 14.07
CA ALA A 94 -3.19 -17.23 13.93
C ALA A 94 -2.76 -17.93 15.24
N LEU A 95 -1.92 -17.28 16.04
CA LEU A 95 -1.54 -17.79 17.36
C LEU A 95 -2.72 -17.73 18.32
N ALA A 96 -3.53 -16.68 18.29
CA ALA A 96 -4.75 -16.58 19.09
C ALA A 96 -5.74 -17.71 18.75
N LEU A 97 -5.91 -18.02 17.47
CA LEU A 97 -6.70 -19.18 17.02
C LEU A 97 -6.17 -20.50 17.58
N ALA A 98 -4.85 -20.69 17.60
CA ALA A 98 -4.23 -21.87 18.16
C ALA A 98 -4.52 -21.99 19.68
N VAL A 99 -4.41 -20.89 20.41
CA VAL A 99 -4.74 -20.85 21.86
C VAL A 99 -6.22 -21.18 22.10
N PHE A 100 -7.13 -20.58 21.32
CA PHE A 100 -8.57 -20.89 21.41
C PHE A 100 -8.86 -22.36 21.12
N ALA A 101 -8.23 -22.95 20.10
CA ALA A 101 -8.38 -24.35 19.77
C ALA A 101 -7.89 -25.26 20.93
N LEU A 102 -6.79 -24.91 21.57
CA LEU A 102 -6.26 -25.64 22.73
C LEU A 102 -7.18 -25.54 23.95
N LEU A 103 -7.73 -24.35 24.24
CA LEU A 103 -8.70 -24.16 25.33
C LEU A 103 -9.97 -24.97 25.11
N GLY A 104 -10.45 -25.07 23.87
CA GLY A 104 -11.63 -25.87 23.50
C GLY A 104 -11.44 -27.38 23.69
N LEU A 105 -10.20 -27.88 23.75
CA LEU A 105 -9.90 -29.31 23.96
C LEU A 105 -10.29 -29.84 25.36
N TRP A 106 -10.43 -28.96 26.34
CA TRP A 106 -10.70 -29.36 27.73
C TRP A 106 -12.13 -29.86 27.95
N ALA A 107 -13.09 -29.48 27.12
CA ALA A 107 -14.52 -29.71 27.33
C ALA A 107 -15.17 -30.70 26.32
N GLN A 108 -14.41 -31.34 25.42
CA GLN A 108 -15.02 -31.94 24.22
C GLN A 108 -14.77 -33.44 24.09
N PRO A 109 -15.70 -34.20 23.40
CA PRO A 109 -15.52 -35.64 23.12
C PRO A 109 -14.27 -35.89 22.24
N ALA A 110 -13.77 -37.14 22.28
CA ALA A 110 -12.50 -37.53 21.69
C ALA A 110 -12.29 -37.10 20.22
N ALA A 111 -13.37 -37.17 19.38
CA ALA A 111 -13.31 -36.78 17.98
C ALA A 111 -12.98 -35.28 17.78
N LEU A 112 -13.50 -34.42 18.65
CA LEU A 112 -13.25 -32.98 18.58
C LEU A 112 -11.85 -32.61 19.08
N LYS A 113 -11.24 -33.44 19.92
CA LYS A 113 -9.84 -33.24 20.35
C LYS A 113 -8.86 -33.35 19.19
N VAL A 114 -9.05 -34.34 18.30
CA VAL A 114 -8.20 -34.46 17.09
C VAL A 114 -8.31 -33.24 16.20
N LEU A 115 -9.54 -32.75 15.97
CA LEU A 115 -9.77 -31.53 15.19
C LEU A 115 -9.12 -30.29 15.86
N GLY A 116 -9.27 -30.16 17.19
CA GLY A 116 -8.67 -29.07 17.96
C GLY A 116 -7.13 -29.07 17.87
N TRP A 117 -6.49 -30.22 18.01
CA TRP A 117 -5.05 -30.34 17.83
C TRP A 117 -4.62 -29.99 16.41
N GLY A 118 -5.36 -30.43 15.37
CA GLY A 118 -5.10 -30.07 13.98
C GLY A 118 -5.20 -28.55 13.75
N MET A 119 -6.23 -27.92 14.28
CA MET A 119 -6.41 -26.47 14.20
C MET A 119 -5.32 -25.70 14.95
N ALA A 120 -4.92 -26.17 16.12
CA ALA A 120 -3.82 -25.57 16.89
C ALA A 120 -2.50 -25.66 16.13
N ALA A 121 -2.16 -26.82 15.60
CA ALA A 121 -0.96 -27.04 14.80
C ALA A 121 -0.96 -26.17 13.55
N LEU A 122 -2.09 -26.07 12.84
CA LEU A 122 -2.25 -25.19 11.67
C LEU A 122 -2.08 -23.72 12.06
N GLY A 123 -2.66 -23.28 13.16
CA GLY A 123 -2.53 -21.91 13.68
C GLY A 123 -1.07 -21.55 13.96
N VAL A 124 -0.33 -22.45 14.65
CA VAL A 124 1.11 -22.27 14.90
C VAL A 124 1.89 -22.22 13.59
N LEU A 125 1.63 -23.13 12.66
CA LEU A 125 2.29 -23.16 11.36
C LEU A 125 2.06 -21.86 10.59
N LEU A 126 0.84 -21.36 10.55
CA LEU A 126 0.51 -20.09 9.91
C LEU A 126 1.18 -18.90 10.61
N ALA A 127 1.22 -18.88 11.93
CA ALA A 127 1.90 -17.83 12.69
C ALA A 127 3.41 -17.79 12.40
N LEU A 128 4.04 -18.93 12.21
CA LEU A 128 5.48 -19.03 11.91
C LEU A 128 5.81 -18.74 10.44
N THR A 129 4.94 -19.16 9.53
CA THR A 129 5.22 -19.07 8.09
C THR A 129 4.68 -17.79 7.44
N CYS A 130 3.60 -17.24 7.97
CA CYS A 130 2.98 -16.02 7.41
C CYS A 130 3.44 -14.76 8.16
N ARG A 131 3.64 -13.70 7.41
CA ARG A 131 3.95 -12.37 7.92
C ARG A 131 2.94 -11.36 7.40
N SER A 132 2.52 -10.46 8.27
CA SER A 132 1.78 -9.28 7.90
C SER A 132 2.76 -8.15 7.61
N HIS A 133 2.67 -7.59 6.41
CA HIS A 133 3.44 -6.42 6.01
C HIS A 133 2.57 -5.17 6.14
N GLY A 134 3.12 -4.13 6.74
CA GLY A 134 2.49 -2.84 6.89
C GLY A 134 3.47 -1.73 6.56
N LEU A 135 3.02 -0.73 5.82
CA LEU A 135 3.77 0.50 5.60
C LEU A 135 3.41 1.49 6.70
N VAL A 136 4.41 1.94 7.42
CA VAL A 136 4.28 2.97 8.46
C VAL A 136 4.90 4.25 7.95
N LEU A 137 4.08 5.29 7.86
CA LEU A 137 4.47 6.62 7.47
C LEU A 137 4.43 7.51 8.71
N VAL A 138 5.56 8.09 9.05
CA VAL A 138 5.72 8.99 10.20
C VAL A 138 5.73 10.41 9.67
N PRO A 139 4.64 11.19 9.83
CA PRO A 139 4.64 12.58 9.45
C PRO A 139 5.49 13.40 10.43
N ARG A 140 5.95 14.56 10.00
CA ARG A 140 6.67 15.52 10.85
C ARG A 140 5.77 16.08 11.94
N GLN A 141 4.48 16.18 11.66
CA GLN A 141 3.45 16.63 12.60
C GLN A 141 2.19 15.77 12.38
N GLY A 142 1.52 15.41 13.48
CA GLY A 142 0.29 14.63 13.42
C GLY A 142 0.45 13.15 13.78
N ALA A 143 -0.57 12.36 13.49
CA ALA A 143 -0.64 10.95 13.85
C ALA A 143 0.07 10.06 12.83
N LEU A 144 0.63 8.97 13.31
CA LEU A 144 1.19 7.88 12.49
C LEU A 144 0.15 7.32 11.53
N VAL A 145 0.52 7.20 10.26
CA VAL A 145 -0.31 6.57 9.24
C VAL A 145 0.20 5.15 8.99
N ARG A 146 -0.70 4.16 9.12
CA ARG A 146 -0.37 2.76 8.87
C ARG A 146 -1.23 2.22 7.74
N TRP A 147 -0.59 1.73 6.69
CA TRP A 147 -1.24 1.09 5.56
C TRP A 147 -0.96 -0.42 5.57
N PRO A 148 -2.00 -1.27 5.74
CA PRO A 148 -1.83 -2.71 5.72
C PRO A 148 -1.59 -3.19 4.28
N LEU A 149 -0.37 -3.59 3.96
CA LEU A 149 -0.03 -4.11 2.63
C LEU A 149 -0.54 -5.54 2.42
N GLY A 150 -0.69 -6.30 3.49
CA GLY A 150 -1.32 -7.61 3.48
C GLY A 150 -0.47 -8.72 4.09
N LEU A 151 -1.04 -9.93 4.03
CA LEU A 151 -0.39 -11.16 4.48
C LEU A 151 0.35 -11.82 3.32
N ALA A 152 1.57 -12.26 3.59
CA ALA A 152 2.34 -13.07 2.68
C ALA A 152 3.07 -14.20 3.44
N ARG A 153 3.17 -15.37 2.81
CA ARG A 153 4.03 -16.44 3.31
C ARG A 153 5.47 -16.05 3.01
N ARG A 154 6.34 -16.19 4.00
CA ARG A 154 7.77 -15.91 3.87
C ARG A 154 8.38 -16.64 2.67
N GLY A 155 9.08 -15.91 1.80
CA GLY A 155 9.70 -16.46 0.59
C GLY A 155 8.72 -16.80 -0.54
N SER A 156 7.43 -16.45 -0.41
CA SER A 156 6.47 -16.61 -1.50
C SER A 156 6.67 -15.54 -2.59
N PRO A 157 6.18 -15.76 -3.82
CA PRO A 157 6.21 -14.74 -4.88
C PRO A 157 5.51 -13.44 -4.48
N ARG A 158 4.53 -13.53 -3.59
CA ARG A 158 3.83 -12.35 -3.05
C ARG A 158 4.70 -11.57 -2.07
N ASP A 159 5.42 -12.28 -1.19
CA ASP A 159 6.39 -11.68 -0.25
C ASP A 159 7.49 -10.95 -1.03
N ALA A 160 8.04 -11.59 -2.06
CA ALA A 160 9.04 -10.99 -2.94
C ALA A 160 8.52 -9.72 -3.65
N ARG A 161 7.27 -9.73 -4.14
CA ARG A 161 6.65 -8.54 -4.76
C ARG A 161 6.50 -7.38 -3.77
N LEU A 162 6.04 -7.67 -2.53
CA LEU A 162 5.88 -6.65 -1.50
C LEU A 162 7.23 -6.03 -1.12
N LEU A 163 8.28 -6.84 -1.00
CA LEU A 163 9.64 -6.36 -0.73
C LEU A 163 10.20 -5.56 -1.92
N ALA A 164 9.99 -6.00 -3.15
CA ALA A 164 10.40 -5.25 -4.35
C ALA A 164 9.66 -3.91 -4.46
N ALA A 165 8.36 -3.88 -4.20
CA ALA A 165 7.58 -2.65 -4.15
C ALA A 165 8.10 -1.69 -3.07
N TRP A 166 8.46 -2.23 -1.89
CA TRP A 166 9.06 -1.44 -0.83
C TRP A 166 10.41 -0.86 -1.23
N THR A 167 11.33 -1.65 -1.81
CA THR A 167 12.63 -1.15 -2.24
C THR A 167 12.52 -0.02 -3.25
N SER A 168 11.65 -0.16 -4.24
CA SER A 168 11.40 0.89 -5.24
C SER A 168 10.78 2.14 -4.61
N LEU A 169 9.81 1.99 -3.69
CA LEU A 169 9.23 3.12 -2.96
C LEU A 169 10.28 3.81 -2.07
N ALA A 170 11.08 3.03 -1.36
CA ALA A 170 12.13 3.53 -0.46
C ALA A 170 13.14 4.41 -1.21
N GLU A 171 13.56 3.96 -2.40
CA GLU A 171 14.45 4.73 -3.26
C GLU A 171 13.79 6.03 -3.74
N ALA A 172 12.54 5.95 -4.20
CA ALA A 172 11.78 7.11 -4.63
C ALA A 172 11.54 8.14 -3.50
N LEU A 173 11.40 7.68 -2.24
CA LEU A 173 11.25 8.53 -1.06
C LEU A 173 12.58 9.16 -0.63
N ARG A 174 13.70 8.40 -0.70
CA ARG A 174 15.04 8.94 -0.41
C ARG A 174 15.41 10.09 -1.32
N VAL A 175 15.15 9.95 -2.62
CA VAL A 175 15.37 11.02 -3.61
C VAL A 175 14.59 12.29 -3.23
N ARG A 176 13.47 12.16 -2.50
CA ARG A 176 12.63 13.26 -2.03
C ARG A 176 12.93 13.72 -0.61
N GLY A 177 14.03 13.24 -0.01
CA GLY A 177 14.50 13.65 1.31
C GLY A 177 13.71 13.07 2.48
N VAL A 178 12.96 11.99 2.29
CA VAL A 178 12.29 11.25 3.37
C VAL A 178 13.25 10.20 3.92
N ALA A 179 13.44 10.15 5.23
CA ALA A 179 14.20 9.08 5.88
C ALA A 179 13.50 7.73 5.71
N VAL A 180 14.24 6.70 5.35
CA VAL A 180 13.72 5.35 5.17
C VAL A 180 14.40 4.42 6.13
N ASP A 181 13.62 3.75 6.98
CA ASP A 181 14.14 2.81 7.98
C ASP A 181 14.77 1.59 7.31
N GLY A 182 16.02 1.37 7.60
CA GLY A 182 16.91 0.34 7.04
C GLY A 182 18.38 0.78 7.06
N GLU A 183 18.65 2.07 7.25
CA GLU A 183 20.00 2.65 7.24
C GLU A 183 20.36 3.41 8.52
N SER A 184 19.38 3.65 9.41
CA SER A 184 19.61 4.44 10.65
C SER A 184 20.41 3.71 11.74
N SER A 185 20.79 2.44 11.51
CA SER A 185 21.64 1.68 12.45
C SER A 185 23.14 1.77 12.16
N ALA A 186 23.57 2.54 11.16
CA ALA A 186 24.96 2.57 10.71
C ALA A 186 25.68 3.93 10.91
N LEU A 187 25.05 4.91 11.55
CA LEU A 187 25.80 6.07 12.02
C LEU A 187 26.31 5.78 13.43
N PRO A 188 27.62 5.57 13.61
CA PRO A 188 28.19 5.53 14.94
C PRO A 188 27.89 6.87 15.63
N PRO A 189 27.62 6.87 16.94
CA PRO A 189 27.44 8.10 17.68
C PRO A 189 28.69 8.96 17.45
N THR A 190 28.47 10.12 16.87
CA THR A 190 29.53 11.15 16.80
C THR A 190 29.94 11.40 18.22
N GLN A 191 31.12 10.92 18.61
CA GLN A 191 31.77 11.32 19.84
C GLN A 191 32.10 12.80 19.66
N ASP A 192 31.23 13.64 20.20
CA ASP A 192 31.56 15.01 20.47
C ASP A 192 32.73 14.99 21.49
N GLY A 193 33.92 15.00 20.94
CA GLY A 193 35.14 15.26 21.67
C GLY A 193 35.09 16.68 22.20
N GLY A 194 34.57 16.84 23.39
CA GLY A 194 34.69 18.08 24.14
C GLY A 194 36.18 18.41 24.33
N PRO A 195 36.61 19.66 24.12
CA PRO A 195 37.99 20.05 24.40
C PRO A 195 38.24 20.00 25.89
N LEU A 196 39.26 19.22 26.26
CA LEU A 196 39.88 19.30 27.56
C LEU A 196 40.64 20.61 27.60
N SER A 197 40.24 21.52 28.44
CA SER A 197 41.01 22.65 28.91
C SER A 197 41.13 22.58 30.42
#